data_ccdac138aa22a19d0621a6f5a0100b74
#
_entry.id   ccdac138aa22a19d0621a6f5a0100b74
#
_cell.length_a   1.000
_cell.length_b   1.000
_cell.length_c   1.000
_cell.angle_alpha   90.00
_cell.angle_beta   90.00
_cell.angle_gamma   90.00
#
_symmetry.space_group_name_H-M   'P 1'
#
loop_
_entity.id
_entity.type
_entity.pdbx_description
1 polymer ?
#
loop_
_entity_poly.entity_id
_entity_poly.type
_entity_poly.pdbx_seq_one_letter_code
_entity_poly.pdbx_strand_id
1 'polypeptide(L)'
;VHVNSIDRRSRGREKVHGASVYTVGLHKSDANLAVAMRENAVIELENDFTETYQGFDPNSSESYIIFELTQNRHMEKSVEFASLVQSGLVAHAGRADKGVRQAGFLVLWATRMPSVLIELDFICNAEAEKFLGSNSGRQKCAEAIAEAVKEYRAKHPASIKNNRN
;
A
#
# COMPACT_ATOMS: atom_id res chain seq x y z
N VAL A 1 5.90 1.21 3.19
CA VAL A 1 5.17 2.34 3.82
C VAL A 1 5.53 3.59 3.07
N HIS A 2 4.53 4.33 2.61
CA HIS A 2 4.68 5.53 1.79
C HIS A 2 3.98 6.74 2.44
N VAL A 3 4.23 7.91 1.89
CA VAL A 3 3.50 9.14 2.15
C VAL A 3 2.95 9.64 0.83
N ASN A 4 1.65 9.71 0.73
CA ASN A 4 0.97 10.05 -0.52
C ASN A 4 1.17 11.52 -0.92
N SER A 5 0.99 11.79 -2.19
CA SER A 5 0.98 13.16 -2.73
C SER A 5 -0.07 13.31 -3.81
N ILE A 6 -0.45 14.52 -4.12
CA ILE A 6 -1.36 14.85 -5.22
C ILE A 6 -0.64 15.85 -6.13
N ASP A 7 -0.88 15.73 -7.44
CA ASP A 7 -0.31 16.63 -8.43
C ASP A 7 -0.47 18.10 -8.00
N ARG A 8 0.61 18.87 -8.16
CA ARG A 8 0.66 20.29 -7.76
C ARG A 8 -0.39 21.15 -8.46
N ARG A 9 -0.88 20.72 -9.61
CA ARG A 9 -1.92 21.42 -10.40
C ARG A 9 -3.33 21.13 -9.93
N SER A 10 -3.54 20.09 -9.10
CA SER A 10 -4.85 19.70 -8.61
C SER A 10 -5.36 20.72 -7.58
N ARG A 11 -6.55 21.27 -7.82
CA ARG A 11 -7.21 22.18 -6.89
C ARG A 11 -7.64 21.42 -5.62
N GLY A 12 -7.49 22.03 -4.47
CA GLY A 12 -7.93 21.47 -3.19
C GLY A 12 -7.05 20.35 -2.66
N ARG A 13 -5.88 20.09 -3.26
CA ARG A 13 -4.93 19.07 -2.82
C ARG A 13 -4.50 19.24 -1.35
N GLU A 14 -4.43 20.49 -0.90
CA GLU A 14 -4.07 20.87 0.48
C GLU A 14 -5.13 20.46 1.52
N LYS A 15 -6.34 20.12 1.09
CA LYS A 15 -7.45 19.67 1.95
C LYS A 15 -7.53 18.15 2.05
N VAL A 16 -6.83 17.44 1.18
CA VAL A 16 -6.85 15.97 1.17
C VAL A 16 -5.93 15.45 2.27
N HIS A 17 -6.45 14.57 3.12
CA HIS A 17 -5.71 13.95 4.22
C HIS A 17 -6.28 12.57 4.54
N GLY A 18 -5.56 11.77 5.33
CA GLY A 18 -5.99 10.46 5.81
C GLY A 18 -5.19 9.31 5.23
N ALA A 19 -5.22 8.18 5.94
CA ALA A 19 -4.50 6.96 5.57
C ALA A 19 -5.33 6.05 4.67
N SER A 20 -4.66 5.37 3.76
CA SER A 20 -5.22 4.25 2.98
C SER A 20 -4.22 3.11 2.90
N VAL A 21 -4.73 1.88 2.90
CA VAL A 21 -3.91 0.68 2.75
C VAL A 21 -4.30 -0.03 1.46
N TYR A 22 -3.31 -0.32 0.64
CA TYR A 22 -3.49 -0.96 -0.65
C TYR A 22 -3.03 -2.41 -0.62
N THR A 23 -3.73 -3.25 -1.36
CA THR A 23 -3.31 -4.61 -1.73
C THR A 23 -3.18 -4.72 -3.24
N VAL A 24 -2.48 -5.74 -3.73
CA VAL A 24 -2.51 -6.08 -5.15
C VAL A 24 -3.93 -6.53 -5.52
N GLY A 25 -4.44 -6.03 -6.63
CA GLY A 25 -5.73 -6.43 -7.18
C GLY A 25 -6.24 -5.43 -8.21
N LEU A 26 -7.40 -5.74 -8.78
CA LEU A 26 -8.04 -4.88 -9.77
C LEU A 26 -8.31 -3.48 -9.19
N HIS A 27 -7.81 -2.48 -9.87
CA HIS A 27 -8.14 -1.11 -9.53
C HIS A 27 -9.62 -0.84 -9.80
N LYS A 28 -10.34 -0.44 -8.75
CA LYS A 28 -11.79 -0.17 -8.82
C LYS A 28 -12.12 1.26 -9.28
N SER A 29 -11.10 2.08 -9.54
CA SER A 29 -11.27 3.47 -9.99
C SER A 29 -9.99 3.98 -10.66
N ASP A 30 -10.16 4.94 -11.58
CA ASP A 30 -9.05 5.65 -12.23
C ASP A 30 -8.09 6.30 -11.22
N ALA A 31 -8.62 6.75 -10.08
CA ALA A 31 -7.82 7.31 -9.00
C ALA A 31 -6.85 6.28 -8.39
N ASN A 32 -7.28 5.04 -8.22
CA ASN A 32 -6.41 3.96 -7.71
C ASN A 32 -5.36 3.57 -8.76
N LEU A 33 -5.74 3.52 -10.04
CA LEU A 33 -4.80 3.31 -11.14
C LEU A 33 -3.75 4.41 -11.18
N ALA A 34 -4.14 5.67 -11.11
CA ALA A 34 -3.22 6.81 -11.12
C ALA A 34 -2.21 6.78 -9.95
N VAL A 35 -2.62 6.29 -8.77
CA VAL A 35 -1.67 6.08 -7.66
C VAL A 35 -0.68 4.98 -8.00
N ALA A 36 -1.14 3.82 -8.49
CA ALA A 36 -0.26 2.72 -8.87
C ALA A 36 0.72 3.11 -9.99
N MET A 37 0.27 3.80 -11.02
CA MET A 37 1.12 4.30 -12.11
C MET A 37 2.23 5.22 -11.59
N ARG A 38 1.90 6.15 -10.70
CA ARG A 38 2.88 7.05 -10.10
C ARG A 38 3.93 6.31 -9.26
N GLU A 39 3.48 5.38 -8.41
CA GLU A 39 4.38 4.60 -7.55
C GLU A 39 5.24 3.63 -8.37
N ASN A 40 4.69 3.04 -9.43
CA ASN A 40 5.42 2.11 -10.29
C ASN A 40 6.39 2.83 -11.26
N ALA A 41 6.20 4.11 -11.56
CA ALA A 41 7.09 4.86 -12.47
C ALA A 41 8.57 4.86 -12.02
N VAL A 42 8.85 4.57 -10.75
CA VAL A 42 10.21 4.45 -10.23
C VAL A 42 11.03 3.37 -10.93
N ILE A 43 10.39 2.31 -11.46
CA ILE A 43 11.11 1.23 -12.18
C ILE A 43 11.81 1.72 -13.45
N GLU A 44 11.32 2.79 -14.07
CA GLU A 44 11.95 3.39 -15.26
C GLU A 44 13.36 3.94 -14.97
N LEU A 45 13.72 4.11 -13.70
CA LEU A 45 15.06 4.48 -13.26
C LEU A 45 16.03 3.29 -13.24
N GLU A 46 15.53 2.05 -13.36
CA GLU A 46 16.33 0.84 -13.40
C GLU A 46 16.78 0.54 -14.84
N ASN A 47 18.05 0.22 -15.05
CA ASN A 47 18.62 0.02 -16.40
C ASN A 47 18.08 -1.21 -17.13
N ASP A 48 17.57 -2.21 -16.38
CA ASP A 48 17.10 -3.51 -16.86
C ASP A 48 15.61 -3.76 -16.56
N PHE A 49 14.85 -2.68 -16.36
CA PHE A 49 13.45 -2.80 -15.92
C PHE A 49 12.59 -3.64 -16.88
N THR A 50 12.81 -3.54 -18.18
CA THR A 50 12.04 -4.30 -19.18
C THR A 50 12.21 -5.81 -19.04
N GLU A 51 13.43 -6.27 -18.74
CA GLU A 51 13.71 -7.71 -18.50
C GLU A 51 13.23 -8.14 -17.12
N THR A 52 13.53 -7.34 -16.10
CA THR A 52 13.18 -7.61 -14.70
C THR A 52 11.67 -7.73 -14.50
N TYR A 53 10.89 -6.85 -15.12
CA TYR A 53 9.43 -6.81 -15.00
C TYR A 53 8.67 -7.41 -16.20
N GLN A 54 9.36 -8.26 -16.99
CA GLN A 54 8.75 -9.05 -18.08
C GLN A 54 7.96 -8.22 -19.10
N GLY A 55 8.47 -7.02 -19.44
CA GLY A 55 7.83 -6.11 -20.41
C GLY A 55 6.63 -5.34 -19.84
N PHE A 56 6.44 -5.31 -18.51
CA PHE A 56 5.43 -4.44 -17.90
C PHE A 56 5.74 -2.96 -18.21
N ASP A 57 4.74 -2.26 -18.76
CA ASP A 57 4.81 -0.82 -19.00
C ASP A 57 4.03 -0.07 -17.91
N PRO A 58 4.70 0.70 -17.04
CA PRO A 58 4.04 1.44 -15.95
C PRO A 58 3.10 2.56 -16.43
N ASN A 59 3.17 2.92 -17.72
CA ASN A 59 2.32 3.95 -18.33
C ASN A 59 1.13 3.39 -19.11
N SER A 60 1.02 2.06 -19.27
CA SER A 60 -0.03 1.40 -20.03
C SER A 60 -1.07 0.77 -19.09
N SER A 61 -2.34 1.20 -19.18
CA SER A 61 -3.44 0.60 -18.42
C SER A 61 -3.64 -0.88 -18.75
N GLU A 62 -3.35 -1.30 -19.99
CA GLU A 62 -3.43 -2.69 -20.43
C GLU A 62 -2.42 -3.57 -19.66
N SER A 63 -1.22 -3.08 -19.42
CA SER A 63 -0.21 -3.77 -18.61
C SER A 63 -0.73 -4.06 -17.20
N TYR A 64 -1.45 -3.14 -16.58
CA TYR A 64 -2.05 -3.37 -15.27
C TYR A 64 -3.14 -4.43 -15.30
N ILE A 65 -3.98 -4.48 -16.31
CA ILE A 65 -5.03 -5.49 -16.44
C ILE A 65 -4.44 -6.89 -16.58
N ILE A 66 -3.45 -7.07 -17.45
CA ILE A 66 -2.77 -8.36 -17.67
C ILE A 66 -2.08 -8.81 -16.38
N PHE A 67 -1.42 -7.88 -15.71
CA PHE A 67 -0.68 -8.10 -14.48
C PHE A 67 -1.59 -8.56 -13.32
N GLU A 68 -2.76 -7.95 -13.16
CA GLU A 68 -3.73 -8.27 -12.11
C GLU A 68 -4.35 -9.66 -12.27
N LEU A 69 -4.55 -10.11 -13.50
CA LEU A 69 -5.10 -11.44 -13.80
C LEU A 69 -4.18 -12.58 -13.36
N THR A 70 -2.89 -12.33 -13.21
CA THR A 70 -1.90 -13.37 -12.86
C THR A 70 -1.68 -13.58 -11.36
N GLN A 71 -2.24 -12.74 -10.48
CA GLN A 71 -1.83 -12.69 -9.07
C GLN A 71 -2.97 -12.73 -8.05
N ASN A 72 -3.37 -13.94 -7.62
CA ASN A 72 -4.47 -14.02 -6.66
C ASN A 72 -4.27 -14.92 -5.42
N ARG A 73 -3.07 -15.52 -5.24
CA ARG A 73 -2.87 -16.54 -4.18
C ARG A 73 -2.95 -16.03 -2.74
N HIS A 74 -2.69 -14.74 -2.51
CA HIS A 74 -2.64 -14.16 -1.16
C HIS A 74 -3.57 -12.98 -0.96
N MET A 75 -4.47 -12.72 -1.91
CA MET A 75 -5.32 -11.52 -1.89
C MET A 75 -6.20 -11.43 -0.64
N GLU A 76 -6.93 -12.50 -0.30
CA GLU A 76 -7.81 -12.49 0.89
C GLU A 76 -7.04 -12.18 2.17
N LYS A 77 -5.89 -12.83 2.36
CA LYS A 77 -5.01 -12.60 3.49
C LYS A 77 -4.40 -11.20 3.50
N SER A 78 -4.08 -10.67 2.33
CA SER A 78 -3.60 -9.29 2.21
C SER A 78 -4.68 -8.28 2.55
N VAL A 79 -5.92 -8.51 2.12
CA VAL A 79 -7.08 -7.64 2.46
C VAL A 79 -7.37 -7.69 3.95
N GLU A 80 -7.32 -8.87 4.59
CA GLU A 80 -7.47 -9.00 6.03
C GLU A 80 -6.39 -8.21 6.77
N PHE A 81 -5.12 -8.39 6.38
CA PHE A 81 -4.01 -7.64 6.98
C PHE A 81 -4.14 -6.13 6.74
N ALA A 82 -4.52 -5.71 5.54
CA ALA A 82 -4.77 -4.31 5.21
C ALA A 82 -5.86 -3.70 6.09
N SER A 83 -6.92 -4.46 6.37
CA SER A 83 -8.03 -4.01 7.22
C SER A 83 -7.60 -3.78 8.67
N LEU A 84 -6.74 -4.65 9.21
CA LEU A 84 -6.17 -4.47 10.55
C LEU A 84 -5.28 -3.23 10.62
N VAL A 85 -4.42 -3.03 9.62
CA VAL A 85 -3.55 -1.84 9.55
C VAL A 85 -4.37 -0.57 9.41
N GLN A 86 -5.37 -0.56 8.52
CA GLN A 86 -6.25 0.60 8.32
C GLN A 86 -6.99 0.97 9.61
N SER A 87 -7.59 0.00 10.26
CA SER A 87 -8.28 0.21 11.55
C SER A 87 -7.35 0.72 12.63
N GLY A 88 -6.13 0.19 12.71
CA GLY A 88 -5.11 0.65 13.65
C GLY A 88 -4.69 2.10 13.42
N LEU A 89 -4.45 2.51 12.16
CA LEU A 89 -4.10 3.89 11.82
C LEU A 89 -5.21 4.89 12.14
N VAL A 90 -6.46 4.49 11.96
CA VAL A 90 -7.62 5.31 12.33
C VAL A 90 -7.74 5.43 13.86
N ALA A 91 -7.75 4.29 14.56
CA ALA A 91 -8.03 4.24 15.98
C ALA A 91 -6.87 4.78 16.86
N HIS A 92 -5.62 4.46 16.53
CA HIS A 92 -4.47 4.76 17.37
C HIS A 92 -3.62 5.93 16.88
N ALA A 93 -3.53 6.13 15.54
CA ALA A 93 -2.80 7.25 14.99
C ALA A 93 -3.70 8.45 14.63
N GLY A 94 -5.03 8.32 14.77
CA GLY A 94 -5.99 9.40 14.50
C GLY A 94 -6.02 9.85 13.03
N ARG A 95 -5.72 8.93 12.09
CA ARG A 95 -5.79 9.25 10.67
C ARG A 95 -7.22 9.16 10.17
N ALA A 96 -7.60 10.07 9.28
CA ALA A 96 -8.89 9.96 8.59
C ALA A 96 -8.90 8.67 7.74
N ASP A 97 -10.02 7.96 7.76
CA ASP A 97 -10.18 6.70 7.04
C ASP A 97 -10.39 6.92 5.54
N LYS A 98 -9.43 6.49 4.75
CA LYS A 98 -9.53 6.44 3.27
C LYS A 98 -9.80 5.02 2.76
N GLY A 99 -9.85 4.05 3.64
CA GLY A 99 -10.20 2.66 3.38
C GLY A 99 -9.11 1.79 2.82
N VAL A 100 -9.43 0.50 2.76
CA VAL A 100 -8.63 -0.51 2.06
C VAL A 100 -8.96 -0.48 0.59
N ARG A 101 -7.94 -0.48 -0.26
CA ARG A 101 -8.04 -0.33 -1.70
C ARG A 101 -7.23 -1.39 -2.43
N GLN A 102 -7.46 -1.51 -3.74
CA GLN A 102 -6.73 -2.43 -4.61
C GLN A 102 -6.17 -1.67 -5.80
N ALA A 103 -4.92 -1.99 -6.16
CA ALA A 103 -4.28 -1.51 -7.38
C ALA A 103 -3.04 -2.37 -7.72
N GLY A 104 -2.54 -2.26 -8.94
CA GLY A 104 -1.43 -3.03 -9.48
C GLY A 104 -0.05 -2.52 -9.03
N PHE A 105 0.27 -2.60 -7.74
CA PHE A 105 1.59 -2.19 -7.24
C PHE A 105 2.64 -3.27 -7.47
N LEU A 106 3.65 -2.96 -8.28
CA LEU A 106 4.77 -3.87 -8.58
C LEU A 106 5.54 -4.30 -7.33
N VAL A 107 5.76 -3.39 -6.39
CA VAL A 107 6.43 -3.68 -5.12
C VAL A 107 5.75 -4.78 -4.30
N LEU A 108 4.47 -5.02 -4.51
CA LEU A 108 3.71 -6.07 -3.85
C LEU A 108 3.60 -7.34 -4.70
N TRP A 109 3.83 -7.24 -5.99
CA TRP A 109 3.59 -8.33 -6.95
C TRP A 109 4.49 -9.55 -6.72
N ALA A 110 5.78 -9.34 -6.58
CA ALA A 110 6.75 -10.43 -6.45
C ALA A 110 6.73 -11.12 -5.07
N THR A 111 5.87 -10.66 -4.16
CA THR A 111 5.83 -11.22 -2.80
C THR A 111 5.11 -12.56 -2.76
N ARG A 112 5.68 -13.54 -2.06
CA ARG A 112 5.09 -14.86 -1.85
C ARG A 112 4.39 -14.98 -0.49
N MET A 113 3.92 -13.86 0.02
CA MET A 113 3.24 -13.74 1.32
C MET A 113 2.18 -12.64 1.24
N PRO A 114 1.25 -12.54 2.19
CA PRO A 114 0.37 -11.40 2.33
C PRO A 114 1.16 -10.09 2.40
N SER A 115 0.81 -9.13 1.57
CA SER A 115 1.55 -7.88 1.41
C SER A 115 0.62 -6.69 1.23
N VAL A 116 1.03 -5.55 1.77
CA VAL A 116 0.27 -4.30 1.72
C VAL A 116 1.20 -3.11 1.47
N LEU A 117 0.71 -2.10 0.77
CA LEU A 117 1.31 -0.79 0.68
C LEU A 117 0.49 0.19 1.52
N ILE A 118 1.14 0.84 2.48
CA ILE A 118 0.49 1.71 3.46
C ILE A 118 0.81 3.15 3.08
N GLU A 119 -0.21 3.92 2.75
CA GLU A 119 -0.15 5.36 2.56
C GLU A 119 -0.57 6.04 3.85
N LEU A 120 0.38 6.60 4.59
CA LEU A 120 0.15 7.13 5.94
C LEU A 120 -0.72 8.39 5.94
N ASP A 121 -0.51 9.26 4.96
CA ASP A 121 -1.25 10.51 4.77
C ASP A 121 -0.75 11.23 3.49
N PHE A 122 -1.19 12.46 3.25
CA PHE A 122 -0.82 13.26 2.10
C PHE A 122 0.11 14.41 2.49
N ILE A 123 1.34 14.39 1.95
CA ILE A 123 2.37 15.41 2.27
C ILE A 123 1.98 16.83 1.80
N CYS A 124 1.04 16.96 0.88
CA CYS A 124 0.52 18.23 0.41
C CYS A 124 -0.45 18.91 1.40
N ASN A 125 -0.84 18.23 2.48
CA ASN A 125 -1.65 18.75 3.57
C ASN A 125 -0.73 19.17 4.72
N ALA A 126 -0.78 20.45 5.13
CA ALA A 126 0.14 20.99 6.13
C ALA A 126 0.00 20.34 7.52
N GLU A 127 -1.21 19.92 7.92
CA GLU A 127 -1.42 19.23 9.19
C GLU A 127 -0.86 17.80 9.15
N ALA A 128 -1.05 17.12 8.03
CA ALA A 128 -0.49 15.79 7.81
C ALA A 128 1.05 15.83 7.78
N GLU A 129 1.63 16.79 7.06
CA GLU A 129 3.08 17.03 7.05
C GLU A 129 3.64 17.27 8.46
N LYS A 130 3.01 18.17 9.23
CA LYS A 130 3.40 18.45 10.61
C LYS A 130 3.28 17.21 11.50
N PHE A 131 2.20 16.43 11.35
CA PHE A 131 2.00 15.20 12.11
C PHE A 131 3.08 14.17 11.80
N LEU A 132 3.30 13.84 10.53
CA LEU A 132 4.30 12.86 10.08
C LEU A 132 5.74 13.34 10.36
N GLY A 133 5.99 14.64 10.33
CA GLY A 133 7.27 15.26 10.70
C GLY A 133 7.58 15.17 12.20
N SER A 134 6.56 14.98 13.06
CA SER A 134 6.75 14.90 14.51
C SER A 134 7.17 13.48 14.96
N ASN A 135 7.95 13.41 16.05
CA ASN A 135 8.29 12.12 16.67
C ASN A 135 7.04 11.37 17.14
N SER A 136 6.11 12.08 17.78
CA SER A 136 4.86 11.50 18.27
C SER A 136 3.99 10.94 17.14
N GLY A 137 3.86 11.64 16.02
CA GLY A 137 3.08 11.17 14.87
C GLY A 137 3.66 9.91 14.25
N ARG A 138 4.99 9.89 14.04
CA ARG A 138 5.67 8.69 13.53
C ARG A 138 5.54 7.50 14.48
N GLN A 139 5.72 7.74 15.79
CA GLN A 139 5.58 6.69 16.80
C GLN A 139 4.18 6.09 16.80
N LYS A 140 3.13 6.90 16.76
CA LYS A 140 1.74 6.43 16.70
C LYS A 140 1.47 5.57 15.46
N CYS A 141 1.98 5.99 14.30
CA CYS A 141 1.83 5.20 13.08
C CYS A 141 2.59 3.86 13.19
N ALA A 142 3.82 3.88 13.70
CA ALA A 142 4.62 2.66 13.87
C ALA A 142 3.96 1.67 14.84
N GLU A 143 3.46 2.15 15.97
CA GLU A 143 2.75 1.33 16.96
C GLU A 143 1.47 0.74 16.37
N ALA A 144 0.66 1.53 15.65
CA ALA A 144 -0.55 1.05 14.98
C ALA A 144 -0.25 -0.09 14.00
N ILE A 145 0.81 0.04 13.19
CA ILE A 145 1.24 -0.99 12.25
C ILE A 145 1.75 -2.23 13.00
N ALA A 146 2.56 -2.04 14.05
CA ALA A 146 3.12 -3.14 14.82
C ALA A 146 2.02 -3.97 15.52
N GLU A 147 1.01 -3.32 16.09
CA GLU A 147 -0.13 -4.02 16.69
C GLU A 147 -0.94 -4.79 15.63
N ALA A 148 -1.19 -4.21 14.46
CA ALA A 148 -1.85 -4.90 13.36
C ALA A 148 -1.07 -6.16 12.91
N VAL A 149 0.26 -6.10 12.86
CA VAL A 149 1.11 -7.28 12.57
C VAL A 149 0.98 -8.34 13.65
N LYS A 150 0.98 -7.96 14.94
CA LYS A 150 0.82 -8.90 16.05
C LYS A 150 -0.54 -9.58 16.00
N GLU A 151 -1.61 -8.81 15.79
CA GLU A 151 -2.97 -9.33 15.68
C GLU A 151 -3.10 -10.29 14.49
N TYR A 152 -2.57 -9.90 13.32
CA TYR A 152 -2.56 -10.75 12.14
C TYR A 152 -1.82 -12.08 12.41
N ARG A 153 -0.65 -12.04 13.04
CA ARG A 153 0.11 -13.25 13.41
C ARG A 153 -0.64 -14.14 14.40
N ALA A 154 -1.37 -13.55 15.33
CA ALA A 154 -2.18 -14.31 16.29
C ALA A 154 -3.33 -15.08 15.60
N LYS A 155 -3.93 -14.48 14.57
CA LYS A 155 -4.97 -15.11 13.75
C LYS A 155 -4.40 -16.17 12.78
N HIS A 156 -3.16 -16.02 12.36
CA HIS A 156 -2.48 -16.89 11.40
C HIS A 156 -1.16 -17.42 11.96
N PRO A 157 -1.19 -18.31 12.98
CA PRO A 157 0.02 -18.88 13.51
C PRO A 157 0.75 -19.68 12.44
N ALA A 158 2.08 -19.53 12.38
CA ALA A 158 2.91 -20.31 11.45
C ALA A 158 2.70 -21.80 11.75
N SER A 159 2.30 -22.57 10.76
CA SER A 159 2.32 -24.03 10.88
C SER A 159 3.78 -24.47 10.95
N ILE A 160 4.26 -24.81 12.14
CA ILE A 160 5.57 -25.45 12.31
C ILE A 160 5.45 -26.83 11.68
N LYS A 161 5.87 -26.97 10.41
CA LYS A 161 6.17 -28.30 9.88
C LYS A 161 7.40 -28.79 10.64
N ASN A 162 7.17 -29.63 11.64
CA ASN A 162 8.22 -30.44 12.23
C ASN A 162 8.73 -31.43 11.14
N ASN A 163 9.68 -30.98 10.34
CA ASN A 163 10.52 -31.91 9.60
C ASN A 163 11.51 -32.52 10.60
N ARG A 164 11.01 -33.43 11.43
CA ARG A 164 11.83 -34.47 12.03
C ARG A 164 11.63 -35.72 11.16
N ASN A 165 12.52 -35.93 10.23
CA ASN A 165 12.96 -37.24 9.76
C ASN A 165 14.33 -37.06 9.10
#